data_56f0a76f89b04b07b361626244bf2204
#
_entry.id   56f0a76f89b04b07b361626244bf2204
#
_cell.length_a   1.000
_cell.length_b   1.000
_cell.length_c   1.000
_cell.angle_alpha   90.00
_cell.angle_beta   90.00
_cell.angle_gamma   90.00
#
_symmetry.space_group_name_H-M   'P 1'
#
loop_
_entity.id
_entity.type
_entity.pdbx_description
1 polymer ?
#
loop_
_entity_poly.entity_id
_entity_poly.type
_entity_poly.pdbx_seq_one_letter_code
_entity_poly.pdbx_strand_id
1 'polypeptide(L)'
;MANILVVGDGAIGLLFSHFLAKHHAIYILTRKGTVNTRFYSHSNAASEKINATFISQEQLSQTPEFDIVLFTVKAFAVQQAYAQVKPYLGNNTHIILSHNGMGNVEQLNEQLTKQQSLYFLTTSMAGFKSNPNIVQHTGNGQSVLGGCNQLAIQNIQQLSAQLHTIPQLIVSNNIEQLRFEKLLVNIAINPLTAHHNIKNGQLRAPQYSSAIINLLAEACHIATALKLNIKLIDAIERAYKVMSLTAENYSSMHQDVLHNRQTEIMAICGYISEQGKLHHIATPYNDALLVEILAKKSAD
;
A
#
# COMPACT_ATOMS: atom_id res chain seq x y z
N MET A 1 -12.54 -6.82 22.11
CA MET A 1 -12.57 -7.56 20.85
C MET A 1 -13.31 -6.68 19.85
N ALA A 2 -12.72 -6.36 18.72
CA ALA A 2 -13.32 -5.46 17.72
C ALA A 2 -13.81 -6.24 16.50
N ASN A 3 -14.78 -5.69 15.77
CA ASN A 3 -15.20 -6.16 14.44
C ASN A 3 -14.37 -5.42 13.39
N ILE A 4 -13.54 -6.12 12.64
CA ILE A 4 -12.64 -5.54 11.65
C ILE A 4 -13.04 -6.00 10.25
N LEU A 5 -13.35 -5.06 9.37
CA LEU A 5 -13.53 -5.31 7.95
C LEU A 5 -12.20 -5.11 7.21
N VAL A 6 -11.69 -6.13 6.56
CA VAL A 6 -10.57 -6.03 5.62
C VAL A 6 -11.12 -5.98 4.21
N VAL A 7 -10.89 -4.86 3.53
CA VAL A 7 -11.32 -4.66 2.14
C VAL A 7 -10.17 -5.01 1.21
N GLY A 8 -10.26 -6.19 0.60
CA GLY A 8 -9.24 -6.74 -0.29
C GLY A 8 -8.60 -8.02 0.25
N ASP A 9 -8.72 -9.09 -0.53
CA ASP A 9 -8.15 -10.43 -0.23
C ASP A 9 -6.79 -10.65 -0.92
N GLY A 10 -6.03 -9.56 -1.13
CA GLY A 10 -4.65 -9.60 -1.60
C GLY A 10 -3.69 -10.18 -0.56
N ALA A 11 -2.41 -10.35 -0.91
CA ALA A 11 -1.43 -10.92 0.00
C ALA A 11 -1.35 -10.15 1.33
N ILE A 12 -1.23 -8.82 1.28
CA ILE A 12 -1.12 -7.97 2.48
C ILE A 12 -2.40 -8.03 3.32
N GLY A 13 -3.58 -7.99 2.68
CA GLY A 13 -4.86 -8.11 3.40
C GLY A 13 -4.99 -9.43 4.15
N LEU A 14 -4.58 -10.53 3.53
CA LEU A 14 -4.59 -11.85 4.17
C LEU A 14 -3.55 -11.98 5.31
N LEU A 15 -2.36 -11.35 5.15
CA LEU A 15 -1.37 -11.30 6.23
C LEU A 15 -1.90 -10.55 7.45
N PHE A 16 -2.44 -9.35 7.26
CA PHE A 16 -3.05 -8.59 8.35
C PHE A 16 -4.22 -9.33 8.97
N SER A 17 -5.08 -9.96 8.15
CA SER A 17 -6.20 -10.76 8.65
C SER A 17 -5.74 -11.91 9.54
N HIS A 18 -4.68 -12.64 9.16
CA HIS A 18 -4.12 -13.71 9.97
C HIS A 18 -3.66 -13.22 11.35
N PHE A 19 -2.91 -12.11 11.39
CA PHE A 19 -2.41 -11.58 12.67
C PHE A 19 -3.52 -11.01 13.56
N LEU A 20 -4.45 -10.24 12.98
CA LEU A 20 -5.55 -9.61 13.71
C LEU A 20 -6.60 -10.61 14.19
N ALA A 21 -6.81 -11.72 13.49
CA ALA A 21 -7.76 -12.77 13.85
C ALA A 21 -7.45 -13.44 15.20
N LYS A 22 -6.26 -13.23 15.77
CA LYS A 22 -5.88 -13.74 17.09
C LYS A 22 -6.69 -13.09 18.24
N HIS A 23 -7.18 -11.85 18.03
CA HIS A 23 -7.86 -11.09 19.07
C HIS A 23 -9.15 -10.39 18.61
N HIS A 24 -9.49 -10.45 17.31
CA HIS A 24 -10.61 -9.73 16.72
C HIS A 24 -11.48 -10.62 15.84
N ALA A 25 -12.73 -10.24 15.64
CA ALA A 25 -13.59 -10.82 14.61
C ALA A 25 -13.23 -10.18 13.25
N ILE A 26 -12.75 -10.99 12.31
CA ILE A 26 -12.31 -10.53 11.00
C ILE A 26 -13.32 -10.87 9.94
N TYR A 27 -13.72 -9.87 9.19
CA TYR A 27 -14.53 -9.98 7.98
C TYR A 27 -13.68 -9.55 6.78
N ILE A 28 -13.65 -10.37 5.73
CA ILE A 28 -12.89 -10.06 4.51
C ILE A 28 -13.86 -9.86 3.37
N LEU A 29 -13.94 -8.64 2.85
CA LEU A 29 -14.74 -8.32 1.68
C LEU A 29 -14.01 -8.79 0.42
N THR A 30 -14.64 -9.74 -0.30
CA THR A 30 -14.12 -10.31 -1.53
C THR A 30 -14.94 -9.91 -2.74
N ARG A 31 -14.29 -9.78 -3.92
CA ARG A 31 -14.98 -9.41 -5.17
C ARG A 31 -15.93 -10.48 -5.68
N LYS A 32 -15.68 -11.75 -5.37
CA LYS A 32 -16.38 -12.89 -5.99
C LYS A 32 -17.35 -13.62 -5.07
N GLY A 33 -17.67 -13.10 -3.89
CA GLY A 33 -18.66 -13.70 -2.98
C GLY A 33 -18.46 -15.18 -2.63
N THR A 34 -17.39 -15.80 -3.10
CA THR A 34 -17.11 -17.21 -2.85
C THR A 34 -16.50 -17.39 -1.48
N VAL A 35 -17.22 -18.08 -0.63
CA VAL A 35 -16.78 -18.52 0.71
C VAL A 35 -15.65 -19.53 0.54
N ASN A 36 -14.42 -19.05 0.38
CA ASN A 36 -13.27 -19.94 0.31
C ASN A 36 -12.37 -19.66 1.51
N THR A 37 -12.18 -20.69 2.32
CA THR A 37 -11.15 -20.68 3.37
C THR A 37 -9.81 -20.27 2.79
N ARG A 38 -9.10 -19.39 3.47
CA ARG A 38 -7.73 -19.00 3.13
C ARG A 38 -6.78 -19.49 4.21
N PHE A 39 -5.55 -19.73 3.80
CA PHE A 39 -4.49 -20.25 4.66
C PHE A 39 -3.31 -19.29 4.65
N TYR A 40 -2.69 -19.17 5.78
CA TYR A 40 -1.39 -18.50 5.98
C TYR A 40 -0.30 -19.54 6.04
N SER A 41 0.83 -19.28 5.41
CA SER A 41 2.05 -20.07 5.49
C SER A 41 3.25 -19.18 5.69
N HIS A 42 4.17 -19.56 6.56
CA HIS A 42 5.44 -18.87 6.79
C HIS A 42 6.60 -19.85 6.64
N SER A 43 7.53 -19.55 5.75
CA SER A 43 8.68 -20.43 5.44
C SER A 43 8.21 -21.85 5.04
N ASN A 44 8.76 -22.88 5.66
CA ASN A 44 8.41 -24.30 5.44
C ASN A 44 7.41 -24.84 6.49
N ALA A 45 6.76 -23.96 7.25
CA ALA A 45 5.77 -24.37 8.25
C ALA A 45 4.47 -24.86 7.59
N ALA A 46 3.73 -25.71 8.32
CA ALA A 46 2.40 -26.12 7.90
C ALA A 46 1.48 -24.89 7.73
N SER A 47 0.60 -24.96 6.73
CA SER A 47 -0.35 -23.86 6.51
C SER A 47 -1.40 -23.79 7.62
N GLU A 48 -1.62 -22.60 8.15
CA GLU A 48 -2.63 -22.31 9.17
C GLU A 48 -3.86 -21.68 8.53
N LYS A 49 -5.05 -22.11 8.95
CA LYS A 49 -6.30 -21.50 8.50
C LYS A 49 -6.40 -20.08 9.05
N ILE A 50 -6.69 -19.11 8.17
CA ILE A 50 -7.03 -17.74 8.57
C ILE A 50 -8.45 -17.76 9.14
N ASN A 51 -8.59 -17.43 10.43
CA ASN A 51 -9.89 -17.39 11.11
C ASN A 51 -10.62 -16.08 10.76
N ALA A 52 -11.27 -16.06 9.62
CA ALA A 52 -12.01 -14.91 9.12
C ALA A 52 -13.31 -15.34 8.43
N THR A 53 -14.30 -14.46 8.47
CA THR A 53 -15.57 -14.60 7.71
C THR A 53 -15.41 -13.89 6.36
N PHE A 54 -15.51 -14.63 5.27
CA PHE A 54 -15.47 -14.05 3.92
C PHE A 54 -16.88 -13.65 3.51
N ILE A 55 -17.03 -12.39 3.09
CA ILE A 55 -18.32 -11.80 2.74
C ILE A 55 -18.30 -11.19 1.34
N SER A 56 -19.46 -11.18 0.69
CA SER A 56 -19.71 -10.41 -0.53
C SER A 56 -20.24 -9.01 -0.18
N GLN A 57 -20.37 -8.15 -1.19
CA GLN A 57 -20.93 -6.81 -1.00
C GLN A 57 -22.40 -6.88 -0.50
N GLU A 58 -23.20 -7.82 -1.00
CA GLU A 58 -24.61 -7.99 -0.62
C GLU A 58 -24.77 -8.39 0.84
N GLN A 59 -23.77 -9.06 1.39
CA GLN A 59 -23.77 -9.51 2.79
C GLN A 59 -23.36 -8.43 3.80
N LEU A 60 -22.84 -7.28 3.33
CA LEU A 60 -22.44 -6.17 4.23
C LEU A 60 -23.58 -5.68 5.12
N SER A 61 -24.82 -5.66 4.61
CA SER A 61 -26.02 -5.26 5.39
C SER A 61 -26.38 -6.23 6.51
N GLN A 62 -25.83 -7.43 6.49
CA GLN A 62 -26.11 -8.50 7.47
C GLN A 62 -24.97 -8.65 8.50
N THR A 63 -23.90 -7.85 8.38
CA THR A 63 -22.77 -7.89 9.31
C THR A 63 -23.01 -6.96 10.48
N PRO A 64 -22.30 -7.17 11.62
CA PRO A 64 -22.30 -6.19 12.71
C PRO A 64 -21.63 -4.90 12.25
N GLU A 65 -21.84 -3.81 13.01
CA GLU A 65 -21.12 -2.57 12.81
C GLU A 65 -19.60 -2.80 12.96
N PHE A 66 -18.82 -2.16 12.11
CA PHE A 66 -17.37 -2.31 12.10
C PHE A 66 -16.70 -1.21 12.91
N ASP A 67 -15.89 -1.60 13.88
CA ASP A 67 -15.04 -0.69 14.66
C ASP A 67 -13.87 -0.18 13.80
N ILE A 68 -13.32 -1.06 12.95
CA ILE A 68 -12.17 -0.77 12.12
C ILE A 68 -12.43 -1.28 10.69
N VAL A 69 -12.11 -0.44 9.71
CA VAL A 69 -12.09 -0.86 8.29
C VAL A 69 -10.70 -0.65 7.72
N LEU A 70 -10.07 -1.74 7.28
CA LEU A 70 -8.71 -1.75 6.72
C LEU A 70 -8.76 -2.00 5.20
N PHE A 71 -8.43 -0.96 4.43
CA PHE A 71 -8.34 -1.04 2.97
C PHE A 71 -6.95 -1.52 2.55
N THR A 72 -6.88 -2.72 2.00
CA THR A 72 -5.64 -3.34 1.47
C THR A 72 -5.71 -3.58 -0.03
N VAL A 73 -6.61 -2.87 -0.69
CA VAL A 73 -6.73 -2.85 -2.15
C VAL A 73 -5.61 -2.01 -2.77
N LYS A 74 -5.35 -2.21 -4.06
CA LYS A 74 -4.44 -1.35 -4.82
C LYS A 74 -4.92 0.11 -4.82
N ALA A 75 -4.00 1.06 -4.90
CA ALA A 75 -4.29 2.50 -4.80
C ALA A 75 -5.42 2.96 -5.75
N PHE A 76 -5.46 2.47 -6.98
CA PHE A 76 -6.49 2.82 -7.96
C PHE A 76 -7.90 2.29 -7.62
N ALA A 77 -8.02 1.34 -6.70
CA ALA A 77 -9.30 0.75 -6.30
C ALA A 77 -9.85 1.33 -4.99
N VAL A 78 -9.10 2.20 -4.29
CA VAL A 78 -9.47 2.71 -2.96
C VAL A 78 -10.79 3.48 -3.01
N GLN A 79 -10.97 4.41 -3.95
CA GLN A 79 -12.17 5.24 -4.03
C GLN A 79 -13.43 4.40 -4.30
N GLN A 80 -13.34 3.47 -5.23
CA GLN A 80 -14.45 2.55 -5.52
C GLN A 80 -14.77 1.67 -4.31
N ALA A 81 -13.73 1.11 -3.68
CA ALA A 81 -13.89 0.26 -2.50
C ALA A 81 -14.50 1.03 -1.32
N TYR A 82 -14.07 2.28 -1.11
CA TYR A 82 -14.65 3.13 -0.08
C TYR A 82 -16.14 3.43 -0.38
N ALA A 83 -16.49 3.81 -1.59
CA ALA A 83 -17.87 4.07 -1.96
C ALA A 83 -18.80 2.86 -1.73
N GLN A 84 -18.29 1.64 -1.94
CA GLN A 84 -19.03 0.40 -1.67
C GLN A 84 -19.29 0.14 -0.19
N VAL A 85 -18.33 0.51 0.70
CA VAL A 85 -18.44 0.23 2.15
C VAL A 85 -19.03 1.39 2.91
N LYS A 86 -18.91 2.63 2.41
CA LYS A 86 -19.36 3.86 3.08
C LYS A 86 -20.76 3.78 3.71
N PRO A 87 -21.79 3.20 3.05
CA PRO A 87 -23.12 3.09 3.64
C PRO A 87 -23.22 2.22 4.91
N TYR A 88 -22.19 1.42 5.17
CA TYR A 88 -22.13 0.47 6.30
C TYR A 88 -21.12 0.89 7.38
N LEU A 89 -20.53 2.09 7.24
CA LEU A 89 -19.60 2.63 8.22
C LEU A 89 -20.35 3.40 9.30
N GLY A 90 -20.03 3.09 10.55
CA GLY A 90 -20.48 3.87 11.69
C GLY A 90 -19.77 5.24 11.79
N ASN A 91 -20.34 6.11 12.61
CA ASN A 91 -19.76 7.45 12.83
C ASN A 91 -18.36 7.38 13.48
N ASN A 92 -18.11 6.37 14.31
CA ASN A 92 -16.86 6.24 15.06
C ASN A 92 -15.89 5.22 14.43
N THR A 93 -16.15 4.76 13.22
CA THR A 93 -15.31 3.76 12.55
C THR A 93 -13.91 4.32 12.30
N HIS A 94 -12.88 3.58 12.71
CA HIS A 94 -11.50 3.83 12.35
C HIS A 94 -11.22 3.33 10.93
N ILE A 95 -10.83 4.22 10.04
CA ILE A 95 -10.55 3.91 8.63
C ILE A 95 -9.05 3.87 8.42
N ILE A 96 -8.53 2.75 7.95
CA ILE A 96 -7.10 2.54 7.73
C ILE A 96 -6.85 2.24 6.25
N LEU A 97 -5.97 3.02 5.61
CA LEU A 97 -5.47 2.73 4.27
C LEU A 97 -4.14 2.00 4.34
N SER A 98 -3.96 0.99 3.49
CA SER A 98 -2.69 0.26 3.35
C SER A 98 -2.46 -0.13 1.88
N HIS A 99 -1.78 0.72 1.14
CA HIS A 99 -1.42 0.52 -0.27
C HIS A 99 -0.10 1.21 -0.59
N ASN A 100 0.43 1.02 -1.80
CA ASN A 100 1.59 1.79 -2.27
C ASN A 100 1.14 3.07 -2.98
N GLY A 101 2.05 4.07 -3.00
CA GLY A 101 1.80 5.37 -3.64
C GLY A 101 1.07 6.36 -2.74
N MET A 102 0.70 7.48 -3.35
CA MET A 102 0.12 8.66 -2.69
C MET A 102 -1.21 9.07 -3.37
N GLY A 103 -1.86 10.14 -2.86
CA GLY A 103 -3.04 10.78 -3.45
C GLY A 103 -4.39 10.36 -2.85
N ASN A 104 -4.52 9.17 -2.26
CA ASN A 104 -5.81 8.69 -1.74
C ASN A 104 -6.18 9.25 -0.36
N VAL A 105 -5.22 9.68 0.45
CA VAL A 105 -5.49 10.19 1.81
C VAL A 105 -6.26 11.50 1.74
N GLU A 106 -5.81 12.41 0.90
CA GLU A 106 -6.40 13.72 0.70
C GLU A 106 -7.84 13.59 0.19
N GLN A 107 -8.01 12.82 -0.90
CA GLN A 107 -9.32 12.57 -1.51
C GLN A 107 -10.31 11.89 -0.54
N LEU A 108 -9.82 10.96 0.28
CA LEU A 108 -10.68 10.26 1.22
C LEU A 108 -11.05 11.15 2.41
N ASN A 109 -10.10 11.96 2.89
CA ASN A 109 -10.31 12.85 4.03
C ASN A 109 -11.42 13.87 3.78
N GLU A 110 -11.59 14.34 2.52
CA GLU A 110 -12.69 15.22 2.10
C GLU A 110 -14.08 14.54 2.16
N GLN A 111 -14.13 13.22 2.14
CA GLN A 111 -15.37 12.44 2.10
C GLN A 111 -15.81 11.93 3.47
N LEU A 112 -14.93 12.03 4.48
CA LEU A 112 -15.19 11.55 5.84
C LEU A 112 -16.06 12.52 6.64
N THR A 113 -16.77 11.98 7.61
CA THR A 113 -17.43 12.79 8.65
C THR A 113 -16.39 13.29 9.65
N LYS A 114 -16.73 14.34 10.40
CA LYS A 114 -15.87 14.87 11.47
C LYS A 114 -15.60 13.87 12.61
N GLN A 115 -16.38 12.80 12.70
CA GLN A 115 -16.29 11.78 13.74
C GLN A 115 -15.47 10.55 13.27
N GLN A 116 -15.11 10.48 11.99
CA GLN A 116 -14.32 9.37 11.46
C GLN A 116 -12.83 9.69 11.48
N SER A 117 -12.05 8.72 11.95
CA SER A 117 -10.58 8.80 12.00
C SER A 117 -9.97 8.12 10.80
N LEU A 118 -9.07 8.83 10.11
CA LEU A 118 -8.32 8.29 8.97
C LEU A 118 -6.86 8.02 9.35
N TYR A 119 -6.41 6.81 9.11
CA TYR A 119 -5.03 6.37 9.34
C TYR A 119 -4.40 5.82 8.07
N PHE A 120 -3.09 5.78 8.07
CA PHE A 120 -2.34 5.02 7.09
C PHE A 120 -1.46 3.99 7.80
N LEU A 121 -1.50 2.75 7.31
CA LEU A 121 -0.67 1.64 7.76
C LEU A 121 0.26 1.24 6.62
N THR A 122 1.49 1.76 6.62
CA THR A 122 2.50 1.30 5.67
C THR A 122 3.23 0.08 6.21
N THR A 123 3.59 -0.86 5.33
CA THR A 123 4.32 -2.04 5.73
C THR A 123 5.43 -2.39 4.73
N SER A 124 6.51 -2.93 5.24
CA SER A 124 7.55 -3.61 4.46
C SER A 124 7.47 -5.14 4.58
N MET A 125 6.42 -5.67 5.24
CA MET A 125 6.12 -7.10 5.17
C MET A 125 5.96 -7.53 3.71
N ALA A 126 6.53 -8.68 3.39
CA ALA A 126 6.45 -9.27 2.06
C ALA A 126 5.68 -10.58 2.09
N GLY A 127 4.83 -10.77 1.10
CA GLY A 127 4.10 -12.00 0.90
C GLY A 127 3.48 -12.05 -0.49
N PHE A 128 3.20 -13.24 -0.95
CA PHE A 128 2.53 -13.47 -2.21
C PHE A 128 1.53 -14.62 -2.08
N LYS A 129 0.59 -14.69 -3.01
CA LYS A 129 -0.32 -15.84 -3.09
C LYS A 129 0.34 -16.93 -3.94
N SER A 130 0.76 -18.02 -3.29
CA SER A 130 1.32 -19.19 -3.99
C SER A 130 0.25 -19.93 -4.80
N ASN A 131 -1.00 -19.84 -4.34
CA ASN A 131 -2.21 -20.22 -5.08
C ASN A 131 -3.39 -19.34 -4.58
N PRO A 132 -4.57 -19.42 -5.19
CA PRO A 132 -5.70 -18.58 -4.79
C PRO A 132 -6.07 -18.62 -3.31
N ASN A 133 -5.77 -19.71 -2.61
CA ASN A 133 -6.19 -19.94 -1.23
C ASN A 133 -5.09 -19.81 -0.18
N ILE A 134 -3.81 -19.71 -0.58
CA ILE A 134 -2.67 -19.67 0.35
C ILE A 134 -1.90 -18.37 0.16
N VAL A 135 -1.75 -17.59 1.24
CA VAL A 135 -0.79 -16.51 1.31
C VAL A 135 0.49 -17.00 1.97
N GLN A 136 1.61 -16.83 1.28
CA GLN A 136 2.93 -17.13 1.81
C GLN A 136 3.59 -15.85 2.31
N HIS A 137 3.94 -15.81 3.59
CA HIS A 137 4.68 -14.73 4.21
C HIS A 137 6.17 -14.95 3.98
N THR A 138 6.84 -14.03 3.30
CA THR A 138 8.23 -14.18 2.86
C THR A 138 9.20 -13.20 3.49
N GLY A 139 8.71 -12.17 4.16
CA GLY A 139 9.54 -11.16 4.79
C GLY A 139 8.89 -10.52 6.01
N ASN A 140 9.58 -10.63 7.15
CA ASN A 140 9.20 -10.03 8.43
C ASN A 140 9.53 -8.52 8.41
N GLY A 141 8.78 -7.75 7.64
CA GLY A 141 8.98 -6.30 7.59
C GLY A 141 8.29 -5.56 8.73
N GLN A 142 8.72 -4.33 8.95
CA GLN A 142 8.10 -3.41 9.89
C GLN A 142 6.80 -2.85 9.33
N SER A 143 5.82 -2.63 10.21
CA SER A 143 4.58 -1.91 9.91
C SER A 143 4.53 -0.61 10.70
N VAL A 144 4.15 0.49 10.05
CA VAL A 144 4.10 1.82 10.66
C VAL A 144 2.69 2.38 10.51
N LEU A 145 2.05 2.68 11.64
CA LEU A 145 0.74 3.32 11.72
C LEU A 145 0.90 4.82 11.95
N GLY A 146 0.17 5.64 11.22
CA GLY A 146 0.12 7.08 11.46
C GLY A 146 -1.27 7.66 11.22
N GLY A 147 -1.62 8.71 11.97
CA GLY A 147 -2.87 9.45 11.80
C GLY A 147 -2.80 10.39 10.61
N CYS A 148 -3.87 10.43 9.81
CA CYS A 148 -3.99 11.28 8.62
C CYS A 148 -5.00 12.43 8.80
N ASN A 149 -5.71 12.48 9.92
CA ASN A 149 -6.52 13.63 10.34
C ASN A 149 -6.39 13.86 11.84
N GLN A 150 -6.89 14.99 12.32
CA GLN A 150 -6.71 15.42 13.71
C GLN A 150 -7.27 14.39 14.70
N LEU A 151 -8.44 13.83 14.42
CA LEU A 151 -9.07 12.83 15.28
C LEU A 151 -8.25 11.52 15.34
N ALA A 152 -7.67 11.11 14.20
CA ALA A 152 -6.79 9.96 14.15
C ALA A 152 -5.51 10.16 14.96
N ILE A 153 -4.91 11.37 14.91
CA ILE A 153 -3.72 11.69 15.71
C ILE A 153 -4.03 11.57 17.20
N GLN A 154 -5.20 12.03 17.64
CA GLN A 154 -5.63 11.94 19.04
C GLN A 154 -5.86 10.48 19.49
N ASN A 155 -6.41 9.64 18.62
CA ASN A 155 -6.82 8.28 18.97
C ASN A 155 -5.77 7.20 18.61
N ILE A 156 -4.61 7.59 18.08
CA ILE A 156 -3.63 6.66 17.50
C ILE A 156 -3.10 5.63 18.49
N GLN A 157 -2.91 6.01 19.76
CA GLN A 157 -2.41 5.10 20.78
C GLN A 157 -3.45 4.02 21.13
N GLN A 158 -4.72 4.38 21.19
CA GLN A 158 -5.81 3.44 21.44
C GLN A 158 -5.94 2.45 20.27
N LEU A 159 -5.89 2.94 19.02
CA LEU A 159 -5.93 2.09 17.85
C LEU A 159 -4.69 1.17 17.75
N SER A 160 -3.50 1.70 18.00
CA SER A 160 -2.26 0.93 17.99
C SER A 160 -2.31 -0.24 19.00
N ALA A 161 -2.86 -0.02 20.18
CA ALA A 161 -3.05 -1.07 21.17
C ALA A 161 -3.99 -2.19 20.70
N GLN A 162 -5.00 -1.87 19.89
CA GLN A 162 -5.87 -2.87 19.27
C GLN A 162 -5.15 -3.66 18.15
N LEU A 163 -4.21 -3.03 17.45
CA LEU A 163 -3.48 -3.66 16.34
C LEU A 163 -2.17 -4.34 16.76
N HIS A 164 -1.90 -4.51 18.06
CA HIS A 164 -0.62 -5.00 18.62
C HIS A 164 -0.18 -6.39 18.11
N THR A 165 -1.09 -7.19 17.57
CA THR A 165 -0.77 -8.51 16.97
C THR A 165 -0.10 -8.41 15.61
N ILE A 166 -0.12 -7.24 14.95
CA ILE A 166 0.64 -7.01 13.73
C ILE A 166 2.13 -6.98 14.10
N PRO A 167 2.97 -7.85 13.50
CA PRO A 167 4.38 -7.93 13.85
C PRO A 167 5.10 -6.60 13.63
N GLN A 168 5.98 -6.21 14.56
CA GLN A 168 6.80 -5.01 14.46
C GLN A 168 6.00 -3.74 14.13
N LEU A 169 4.78 -3.64 14.67
CA LEU A 169 3.97 -2.42 14.54
C LEU A 169 4.57 -1.31 15.39
N ILE A 170 4.83 -0.16 14.77
CA ILE A 170 5.20 1.08 15.45
C ILE A 170 4.25 2.21 15.05
N VAL A 171 4.20 3.25 15.88
CA VAL A 171 3.44 4.49 15.62
C VAL A 171 4.39 5.58 15.16
N SER A 172 3.96 6.36 14.16
CA SER A 172 4.69 7.54 13.70
C SER A 172 3.80 8.78 13.73
N ASN A 173 4.35 9.88 14.19
CA ASN A 173 3.72 11.20 14.11
C ASN A 173 3.97 11.88 12.75
N ASN A 174 4.79 11.30 11.88
CA ASN A 174 5.13 11.84 10.57
C ASN A 174 4.95 10.78 9.48
N ILE A 175 3.73 10.27 9.38
CA ILE A 175 3.41 9.19 8.43
C ILE A 175 3.51 9.66 6.97
N GLU A 176 3.21 10.92 6.71
CA GLU A 176 3.28 11.48 5.35
C GLU A 176 4.71 11.44 4.82
N GLN A 177 5.69 11.90 5.59
CA GLN A 177 7.10 11.84 5.22
C GLN A 177 7.56 10.40 4.99
N LEU A 178 7.23 9.46 5.90
CA LEU A 178 7.60 8.05 5.76
C LEU A 178 7.01 7.41 4.50
N ARG A 179 5.76 7.75 4.17
CA ARG A 179 5.12 7.31 2.92
C ARG A 179 5.82 7.88 1.70
N PHE A 180 6.18 9.17 1.73
CA PHE A 180 6.89 9.80 0.63
C PHE A 180 8.30 9.23 0.45
N GLU A 181 9.03 8.97 1.53
CA GLU A 181 10.32 8.29 1.49
C GLU A 181 10.21 6.88 0.87
N LYS A 182 9.14 6.14 1.19
CA LYS A 182 8.84 4.85 0.54
C LYS A 182 8.45 5.04 -0.93
N LEU A 183 7.73 6.11 -1.26
CA LEU A 183 7.41 6.46 -2.64
C LEU A 183 8.66 6.66 -3.49
N LEU A 184 9.68 7.36 -2.97
CA LEU A 184 10.96 7.56 -3.67
C LEU A 184 11.65 6.23 -4.02
N VAL A 185 11.67 5.29 -3.07
CA VAL A 185 12.18 3.93 -3.35
C VAL A 185 11.38 3.25 -4.45
N ASN A 186 10.04 3.35 -4.40
CA ASN A 186 9.16 2.76 -5.40
C ASN A 186 9.35 3.40 -6.78
N ILE A 187 9.55 4.73 -6.87
CA ILE A 187 9.84 5.46 -8.12
C ILE A 187 11.15 4.95 -8.74
N ALA A 188 12.18 4.78 -7.93
CA ALA A 188 13.50 4.34 -8.40
C ALA A 188 13.52 2.87 -8.86
N ILE A 189 12.64 2.02 -8.35
CA ILE A 189 12.71 0.56 -8.57
C ILE A 189 11.57 0.06 -9.45
N ASN A 190 10.32 0.33 -9.07
CA ASN A 190 9.18 -0.39 -9.60
C ASN A 190 8.95 -0.16 -11.10
N PRO A 191 8.89 1.09 -11.59
CA PRO A 191 8.64 1.34 -13.00
C PRO A 191 9.82 0.90 -13.88
N LEU A 192 11.07 1.15 -13.43
CA LEU A 192 12.26 0.77 -14.19
C LEU A 192 12.39 -0.75 -14.35
N THR A 193 12.18 -1.51 -13.27
CA THR A 193 12.21 -2.98 -13.34
C THR A 193 11.08 -3.53 -14.21
N ALA A 194 9.90 -2.94 -14.16
CA ALA A 194 8.77 -3.30 -15.01
C ALA A 194 9.00 -2.94 -16.48
N HIS A 195 9.63 -1.77 -16.75
CA HIS A 195 9.94 -1.32 -18.10
C HIS A 195 11.00 -2.23 -18.76
N HIS A 196 12.10 -2.49 -18.06
CA HIS A 196 13.23 -3.26 -18.58
C HIS A 196 13.11 -4.78 -18.40
N ASN A 197 12.08 -5.27 -17.72
CA ASN A 197 11.87 -6.70 -17.39
C ASN A 197 13.06 -7.32 -16.65
N ILE A 198 13.52 -6.68 -15.57
CA ILE A 198 14.71 -7.06 -14.81
C ILE A 198 14.42 -7.17 -13.31
N LYS A 199 15.31 -7.88 -12.59
CA LYS A 199 15.31 -7.93 -11.13
C LYS A 199 15.79 -6.60 -10.51
N ASN A 200 15.41 -6.35 -9.25
CA ASN A 200 15.74 -5.12 -8.54
C ASN A 200 17.25 -4.84 -8.49
N GLY A 201 18.07 -5.87 -8.24
CA GLY A 201 19.53 -5.74 -8.14
C GLY A 201 20.22 -5.32 -9.43
N GLN A 202 19.63 -5.61 -10.59
CA GLN A 202 20.19 -5.26 -11.89
C GLN A 202 20.17 -3.74 -12.16
N LEU A 203 19.27 -2.99 -11.47
CA LEU A 203 19.23 -1.52 -11.53
C LEU A 203 20.49 -0.84 -10.95
N ARG A 204 21.33 -1.58 -10.24
CA ARG A 204 22.60 -1.07 -9.71
C ARG A 204 23.68 -0.90 -10.78
N ALA A 205 23.44 -1.42 -11.99
CA ALA A 205 24.36 -1.24 -13.12
C ALA A 205 24.45 0.24 -13.54
N PRO A 206 25.65 0.76 -13.89
CA PRO A 206 25.87 2.19 -14.16
C PRO A 206 24.92 2.79 -15.21
N GLN A 207 24.48 2.02 -16.18
CA GLN A 207 23.57 2.46 -17.24
C GLN A 207 22.22 2.98 -16.75
N TYR A 208 21.77 2.58 -15.54
CA TYR A 208 20.49 3.03 -14.95
C TYR A 208 20.66 4.24 -14.03
N SER A 209 21.91 4.62 -13.67
CA SER A 209 22.17 5.64 -12.65
C SER A 209 21.58 7.00 -13.02
N SER A 210 21.72 7.44 -14.28
CA SER A 210 21.17 8.72 -14.73
C SER A 210 19.64 8.75 -14.61
N ALA A 211 18.95 7.69 -15.05
CA ALA A 211 17.49 7.61 -14.95
C ALA A 211 17.02 7.65 -13.49
N ILE A 212 17.66 6.88 -12.61
CA ILE A 212 17.34 6.83 -11.17
C ILE A 212 17.52 8.21 -10.54
N ILE A 213 18.66 8.88 -10.79
CA ILE A 213 18.96 10.19 -10.22
C ILE A 213 17.94 11.24 -10.68
N ASN A 214 17.62 11.28 -11.98
CA ASN A 214 16.67 12.24 -12.52
C ASN A 214 15.25 12.04 -11.98
N LEU A 215 14.76 10.80 -11.92
CA LEU A 215 13.47 10.45 -11.33
C LEU A 215 13.38 10.90 -9.86
N LEU A 216 14.43 10.63 -9.07
CA LEU A 216 14.49 11.00 -7.66
C LEU A 216 14.65 12.52 -7.47
N ALA A 217 15.41 13.21 -8.33
CA ALA A 217 15.57 14.66 -8.26
C ALA A 217 14.24 15.39 -8.46
N GLU A 218 13.46 15.01 -9.48
CA GLU A 218 12.11 15.56 -9.69
C GLU A 218 11.22 15.32 -8.46
N ALA A 219 11.18 14.09 -7.96
CA ALA A 219 10.37 13.75 -6.78
C ALA A 219 10.84 14.49 -5.51
N CYS A 220 12.14 14.74 -5.33
CA CYS A 220 12.66 15.54 -4.22
C CYS A 220 12.31 17.03 -4.35
N HIS A 221 12.24 17.59 -5.57
CA HIS A 221 11.72 18.95 -5.78
C HIS A 221 10.24 19.03 -5.37
N ILE A 222 9.44 18.03 -5.70
CA ILE A 222 8.05 17.94 -5.24
C ILE A 222 8.00 17.82 -3.70
N ALA A 223 8.84 16.98 -3.08
CA ALA A 223 8.93 16.88 -1.62
C ALA A 223 9.19 18.24 -0.96
N THR A 224 10.07 19.05 -1.54
CA THR A 224 10.37 20.41 -1.06
C THR A 224 9.14 21.32 -1.15
N ALA A 225 8.40 21.28 -2.26
CA ALA A 225 7.17 22.05 -2.44
C ALA A 225 6.09 21.63 -1.42
N LEU A 226 6.03 20.35 -1.09
CA LEU A 226 5.15 19.78 -0.05
C LEU A 226 5.68 19.99 1.38
N LYS A 227 6.78 20.71 1.56
CA LYS A 227 7.45 20.98 2.85
C LYS A 227 7.92 19.72 3.58
N LEU A 228 8.22 18.67 2.86
CA LEU A 228 8.83 17.45 3.40
C LEU A 228 10.36 17.61 3.44
N ASN A 229 10.97 17.26 4.58
CA ASN A 229 12.42 17.36 4.74
C ASN A 229 13.11 16.11 4.20
N ILE A 230 13.30 16.06 2.88
CA ILE A 230 13.90 14.92 2.19
C ILE A 230 15.05 15.42 1.31
N LYS A 231 16.23 14.83 1.47
CA LYS A 231 17.40 15.14 0.66
C LYS A 231 17.57 14.10 -0.46
N LEU A 232 17.99 14.56 -1.64
CA LEU A 232 18.23 13.67 -2.78
C LEU A 232 19.26 12.58 -2.48
N ILE A 233 20.34 12.93 -1.76
CA ILE A 233 21.38 11.96 -1.42
C ILE A 233 20.83 10.81 -0.56
N ASP A 234 19.99 11.13 0.43
CA ASP A 234 19.38 10.13 1.32
C ASP A 234 18.40 9.22 0.53
N ALA A 235 17.69 9.82 -0.44
CA ALA A 235 16.78 9.07 -1.32
C ALA A 235 17.54 8.09 -2.22
N ILE A 236 18.66 8.53 -2.81
CA ILE A 236 19.55 7.70 -3.63
C ILE A 236 20.10 6.54 -2.80
N GLU A 237 20.73 6.83 -1.66
CA GLU A 237 21.30 5.82 -0.78
C GLU A 237 20.27 4.77 -0.35
N ARG A 238 19.07 5.22 0.03
CA ARG A 238 17.97 4.34 0.42
C ARG A 238 17.51 3.45 -0.74
N ALA A 239 17.36 4.01 -1.95
CA ALA A 239 16.97 3.25 -3.13
C ALA A 239 18.01 2.17 -3.47
N TYR A 240 19.30 2.51 -3.51
CA TYR A 240 20.37 1.54 -3.78
C TYR A 240 20.51 0.49 -2.69
N LYS A 241 20.29 0.86 -1.41
CA LYS A 241 20.22 -0.11 -0.29
C LYS A 241 19.11 -1.12 -0.51
N VAL A 242 17.89 -0.68 -0.88
CA VAL A 242 16.77 -1.58 -1.14
C VAL A 242 17.04 -2.45 -2.36
N MET A 243 17.58 -1.91 -3.45
CA MET A 243 18.00 -2.69 -4.63
C MET A 243 18.99 -3.80 -4.26
N SER A 244 19.91 -3.53 -3.32
CA SER A 244 20.87 -4.52 -2.85
C SER A 244 20.22 -5.60 -1.97
N LEU A 245 19.39 -5.20 -1.01
CA LEU A 245 18.72 -6.12 -0.08
C LEU A 245 17.69 -7.02 -0.78
N THR A 246 17.16 -6.58 -1.92
CA THR A 246 16.13 -7.29 -2.70
C THR A 246 16.64 -7.67 -4.09
N ALA A 247 17.94 -7.88 -4.24
CA ALA A 247 18.58 -8.01 -5.54
C ALA A 247 17.99 -9.12 -6.42
N GLU A 248 17.63 -10.24 -5.82
CA GLU A 248 17.04 -11.39 -6.52
C GLU A 248 15.52 -11.29 -6.72
N ASN A 249 14.88 -10.27 -6.17
CA ASN A 249 13.45 -10.11 -6.27
C ASN A 249 13.06 -9.36 -7.55
N TYR A 250 11.86 -9.66 -8.04
CA TYR A 250 11.13 -8.81 -8.98
C TYR A 250 10.24 -7.84 -8.20
N SER A 251 10.12 -6.61 -8.64
CA SER A 251 9.23 -5.63 -8.02
C SER A 251 7.75 -6.01 -8.17
N SER A 252 6.89 -5.45 -7.31
CA SER A 252 5.43 -5.67 -7.40
C SER A 252 4.87 -5.20 -8.74
N MET A 253 5.36 -4.08 -9.28
CA MET A 253 4.92 -3.54 -10.57
C MET A 253 5.39 -4.41 -11.73
N HIS A 254 6.62 -4.94 -11.68
CA HIS A 254 7.09 -5.94 -12.64
C HIS A 254 6.15 -7.15 -12.68
N GLN A 255 5.77 -7.68 -11.50
CA GLN A 255 4.84 -8.80 -11.40
C GLN A 255 3.44 -8.45 -11.92
N ASP A 256 2.97 -7.21 -11.72
CA ASP A 256 1.70 -6.78 -12.27
C ASP A 256 1.73 -6.73 -13.80
N VAL A 257 2.79 -6.16 -14.40
CA VAL A 257 2.97 -6.12 -15.86
C VAL A 257 3.09 -7.53 -16.45
N LEU A 258 3.92 -8.40 -15.84
CA LEU A 258 4.12 -9.78 -16.31
C LEU A 258 2.81 -10.59 -16.35
N HIS A 259 1.88 -10.29 -15.45
CA HIS A 259 0.59 -10.98 -15.36
C HIS A 259 -0.58 -10.17 -15.94
N ASN A 260 -0.34 -9.19 -16.77
CA ASN A 260 -1.35 -8.32 -17.41
C ASN A 260 -2.32 -7.71 -16.38
N ARG A 261 -1.82 -7.33 -15.18
CA ARG A 261 -2.60 -6.68 -14.13
C ARG A 261 -2.38 -5.18 -14.14
N GLN A 262 -3.41 -4.43 -13.75
CA GLN A 262 -3.27 -2.99 -13.55
C GLN A 262 -2.23 -2.67 -12.48
N THR A 263 -1.30 -1.77 -12.81
CA THR A 263 -0.23 -1.30 -11.94
C THR A 263 -0.66 -0.11 -11.10
N GLU A 264 0.12 0.22 -10.07
CA GLU A 264 -0.05 1.43 -9.25
C GLU A 264 0.73 2.64 -9.81
N ILE A 265 1.11 2.63 -11.09
CA ILE A 265 1.95 3.69 -11.70
C ILE A 265 1.35 5.09 -11.54
N MET A 266 0.01 5.23 -11.60
CA MET A 266 -0.68 6.50 -11.39
C MET A 266 -0.50 7.05 -9.97
N ALA A 267 -0.46 6.19 -8.95
CA ALA A 267 -0.23 6.59 -7.56
C ALA A 267 1.28 6.73 -7.23
N ILE A 268 2.17 6.40 -8.15
CA ILE A 268 3.64 6.48 -8.01
C ILE A 268 4.15 7.63 -8.87
N CYS A 269 4.52 7.42 -10.13
CA CYS A 269 4.98 8.48 -11.03
C CYS A 269 3.86 9.48 -11.37
N GLY A 270 2.62 8.99 -11.53
CA GLY A 270 1.46 9.85 -11.78
C GLY A 270 1.20 10.87 -10.67
N TYR A 271 1.41 10.50 -9.39
CA TYR A 271 1.32 11.44 -8.28
C TYR A 271 2.38 12.54 -8.38
N ILE A 272 3.63 12.21 -8.73
CA ILE A 272 4.70 13.21 -8.93
C ILE A 272 4.36 14.13 -10.09
N SER A 273 3.86 13.59 -11.20
CA SER A 273 3.39 14.34 -12.36
C SER A 273 2.25 15.33 -12.02
N GLU A 274 1.28 14.88 -11.24
CA GLU A 274 0.15 15.69 -10.78
C GLU A 274 0.61 16.82 -9.85
N GLN A 275 1.44 16.50 -8.85
CA GLN A 275 2.01 17.50 -7.95
C GLN A 275 2.93 18.49 -8.70
N GLY A 276 3.66 18.02 -9.71
CA GLY A 276 4.45 18.86 -10.61
C GLY A 276 3.59 19.94 -11.28
N LYS A 277 2.44 19.56 -11.82
CA LYS A 277 1.48 20.51 -12.43
C LYS A 277 0.93 21.50 -11.41
N LEU A 278 0.54 21.03 -10.22
CA LEU A 278 -0.01 21.86 -9.15
C LEU A 278 0.99 22.90 -8.62
N HIS A 279 2.26 22.54 -8.55
CA HIS A 279 3.33 23.40 -8.03
C HIS A 279 4.19 24.06 -9.11
N HIS A 280 3.84 23.93 -10.41
CA HIS A 280 4.58 24.45 -11.55
C HIS A 280 6.05 23.97 -11.61
N ILE A 281 6.26 22.70 -11.25
CA ILE A 281 7.56 22.01 -11.29
C ILE A 281 7.52 20.98 -12.43
N ALA A 282 8.46 21.07 -13.36
CA ALA A 282 8.57 20.10 -14.45
C ALA A 282 9.01 18.72 -13.93
N THR A 283 8.36 17.66 -14.44
CA THR A 283 8.64 16.24 -14.05
C THR A 283 8.79 15.34 -15.28
N PRO A 284 9.63 15.71 -16.28
CA PRO A 284 9.68 15.03 -17.58
C PRO A 284 10.07 13.54 -17.48
N TYR A 285 10.91 13.16 -16.53
CA TYR A 285 11.33 11.75 -16.38
C TYR A 285 10.22 10.88 -15.78
N ASN A 286 9.51 11.39 -14.75
CA ASN A 286 8.34 10.70 -14.20
C ASN A 286 7.20 10.65 -15.20
N ASP A 287 6.97 11.72 -15.98
CA ASP A 287 5.94 11.78 -17.03
C ASP A 287 6.22 10.75 -18.13
N ALA A 288 7.46 10.67 -18.62
CA ALA A 288 7.85 9.71 -19.64
C ALA A 288 7.63 8.27 -19.18
N LEU A 289 8.12 7.93 -17.98
CA LEU A 289 8.02 6.58 -17.46
C LEU A 289 6.58 6.18 -17.11
N LEU A 290 5.74 7.15 -16.71
CA LEU A 290 4.30 6.97 -16.55
C LEU A 290 3.66 6.52 -17.86
N VAL A 291 3.93 7.23 -18.97
CA VAL A 291 3.39 6.92 -20.31
C VAL A 291 3.85 5.55 -20.78
N GLU A 292 5.14 5.23 -20.62
CA GLU A 292 5.71 3.95 -21.02
C GLU A 292 5.09 2.74 -20.29
N ILE A 293 4.85 2.86 -18.99
CA ILE A 293 4.23 1.77 -18.21
C ILE A 293 2.74 1.63 -18.54
N LEU A 294 2.03 2.74 -18.78
CA LEU A 294 0.63 2.69 -19.21
C LEU A 294 0.49 2.03 -20.59
N ALA A 295 1.42 2.30 -21.51
CA ALA A 295 1.42 1.71 -22.86
C ALA A 295 1.62 0.18 -22.84
N LYS A 296 2.37 -0.37 -21.87
CA LYS A 296 2.55 -1.83 -21.73
C LYS A 296 1.26 -2.59 -21.43
N LYS A 297 0.24 -1.92 -20.88
CA LYS A 297 -1.08 -2.52 -20.66
C LYS A 297 -1.97 -2.54 -21.90
N SER A 298 -1.66 -1.70 -22.90
CA SER A 298 -2.49 -1.51 -24.11
C SER A 298 -2.03 -2.38 -25.29
N ALA A 299 -1.01 -3.22 -25.10
CA ALA A 299 -0.36 -3.98 -26.19
C ALA A 299 -0.90 -5.42 -26.37
N ASP A 300 -2.10 -5.73 -25.84
CA ASP A 300 -2.81 -7.01 -26.05
C ASP A 300 -4.15 -6.81 -26.76
#